data_d1e4ecb504beca61e43961ce9050030a
#
_entry.id   d1e4ecb504beca61e43961ce9050030a
#
_cell.length_a   1.000
_cell.length_b   1.000
_cell.length_c   1.000
_cell.angle_alpha   90.00
_cell.angle_beta   90.00
_cell.angle_gamma   90.00
#
_symmetry.space_group_name_H-M   'P 1'
#
loop_
_entity.id
_entity.type
_entity.pdbx_description
1 polymer ?
#
loop_
_entity_poly.entity_id
_entity_poly.type
_entity_poly.pdbx_seq_one_letter_code
_entity_poly.pdbx_strand_id
1 'polypeptide(L)'
;FRQIRLFGIVFLSLCAVVTVWSVWNSYRFAEKQREKIYVLDNGKSLMLALSQDLSQNRPAEAREHVRRFHEMFFTLSPEKSAIEHNVKRALLLADKSVYHYYSDFAEKGYYNRIIAGNINQVLKVDSVVCDFNGYPYRAVTYATQKIIRQSNVTERSLVTTCRLLNSSRSDDNPNGFTIEGFTIIENKDLQTIKR
;
A
#
# COMPACT_ATOMS: atom_id res chain seq x y z
N PHE A 1 -0.90 -67.32 24.25
CA PHE A 1 -0.03 -66.73 23.16
C PHE A 1 -0.79 -65.79 22.25
N ARG A 2 -2.04 -66.09 21.84
CA ARG A 2 -2.84 -65.24 20.92
C ARG A 2 -3.21 -63.90 21.53
N GLN A 3 -3.56 -63.86 22.82
CA GLN A 3 -3.90 -62.64 23.56
C GLN A 3 -2.69 -61.70 23.73
N ILE A 4 -1.49 -62.24 23.98
CA ILE A 4 -0.25 -61.47 24.12
C ILE A 4 0.13 -60.83 22.78
N ARG A 5 -0.04 -61.50 21.66
CA ARG A 5 0.20 -60.95 20.33
C ARG A 5 -0.78 -59.83 19.99
N LEU A 6 -2.07 -60.00 20.36
CA LEU A 6 -3.11 -59.02 20.16
C LEU A 6 -2.85 -57.75 20.97
N PHE A 7 -2.46 -57.92 22.23
CA PHE A 7 -2.07 -56.82 23.09
C PHE A 7 -0.85 -56.06 22.56
N GLY A 8 0.18 -56.78 22.06
CA GLY A 8 1.37 -56.15 21.47
C GLY A 8 1.05 -55.34 20.21
N ILE A 9 0.14 -55.85 19.34
CA ILE A 9 -0.28 -55.11 18.12
C ILE A 9 -1.06 -53.85 18.50
N VAL A 10 -2.00 -53.92 19.46
CA VAL A 10 -2.78 -52.78 19.92
C VAL A 10 -1.85 -51.74 20.55
N PHE A 11 -0.90 -52.15 21.37
CA PHE A 11 0.06 -51.25 21.99
C PHE A 11 0.94 -50.55 20.98
N LEU A 12 1.48 -51.29 19.99
CA LEU A 12 2.26 -50.69 18.90
C LEU A 12 1.46 -49.70 18.04
N SER A 13 0.20 -50.03 17.74
CA SER A 13 -0.66 -49.11 16.97
C SER A 13 -0.97 -47.83 17.76
N LEU A 14 -1.19 -47.93 19.08
CA LEU A 14 -1.40 -46.77 19.95
C LEU A 14 -0.15 -45.86 19.99
N CYS A 15 1.04 -46.47 20.14
CA CYS A 15 2.30 -45.73 20.10
C CYS A 15 2.51 -45.00 18.76
N ALA A 16 2.19 -45.66 17.64
CA ALA A 16 2.28 -45.04 16.33
C ALA A 16 1.34 -43.83 16.16
N VAL A 17 0.10 -43.95 16.63
CA VAL A 17 -0.89 -42.85 16.61
C VAL A 17 -0.41 -41.65 17.46
N VAL A 18 0.07 -41.93 18.68
CA VAL A 18 0.57 -40.86 19.58
C VAL A 18 1.80 -40.17 18.95
N THR A 19 2.69 -40.92 18.34
CA THR A 19 3.88 -40.34 17.69
C THR A 19 3.49 -39.45 16.52
N VAL A 20 2.62 -39.92 15.64
CA VAL A 20 2.14 -39.12 14.48
C VAL A 20 1.43 -37.84 14.96
N TRP A 21 0.58 -37.95 15.97
CA TRP A 21 -0.12 -36.81 16.54
C TRP A 21 0.84 -35.81 17.20
N SER A 22 1.85 -36.27 17.92
CA SER A 22 2.88 -35.43 18.55
C SER A 22 3.71 -34.69 17.50
N VAL A 23 4.16 -35.37 16.44
CA VAL A 23 4.90 -34.77 15.33
C VAL A 23 4.06 -33.72 14.63
N TRP A 24 2.80 -34.02 14.31
CA TRP A 24 1.90 -33.06 13.68
C TRP A 24 1.68 -31.81 14.56
N ASN A 25 1.44 -32.00 15.86
CA ASN A 25 1.24 -30.89 16.79
C ASN A 25 2.53 -30.04 16.94
N SER A 26 3.69 -30.68 16.93
CA SER A 26 4.99 -30.00 16.94
C SER A 26 5.22 -29.16 15.67
N TYR A 27 4.86 -29.70 14.50
CA TYR A 27 4.92 -28.94 13.25
C TYR A 27 4.00 -27.70 13.27
N ARG A 28 2.75 -27.86 13.69
CA ARG A 28 1.82 -26.74 13.84
C ARG A 28 2.31 -25.68 14.82
N PHE A 29 2.93 -26.13 15.91
CA PHE A 29 3.49 -25.21 16.91
C PHE A 29 4.71 -24.46 16.35
N ALA A 30 5.61 -25.16 15.65
CA ALA A 30 6.77 -24.55 15.02
C ALA A 30 6.39 -23.52 13.94
N GLU A 31 5.34 -23.79 13.17
CA GLU A 31 4.82 -22.87 12.14
C GLU A 31 4.26 -21.59 12.78
N LYS A 32 3.50 -21.70 13.86
CA LYS A 32 3.01 -20.57 14.64
C LYS A 32 4.13 -19.77 15.33
N GLN A 33 5.26 -20.38 15.66
CA GLN A 33 6.40 -19.69 16.28
C GLN A 33 7.25 -18.93 15.24
N ARG A 34 7.28 -19.37 13.97
CA ARG A 34 7.98 -18.67 12.87
C ARG A 34 7.34 -17.33 12.51
N GLU A 35 6.09 -17.13 12.87
CA GLU A 35 5.35 -15.88 12.65
C GLU A 35 5.66 -14.80 13.71
N LYS A 36 6.44 -15.14 14.76
CA LYS A 36 6.78 -14.20 15.83
C LYS A 36 8.15 -13.58 15.57
N ILE A 37 8.16 -12.29 15.23
CA ILE A 37 9.39 -11.52 15.11
C ILE A 37 9.70 -10.89 16.47
N TYR A 38 10.85 -11.23 17.03
CA TYR A 38 11.37 -10.60 18.25
C TYR A 38 12.23 -9.40 17.86
N VAL A 39 11.80 -8.21 18.22
CA VAL A 39 12.61 -6.98 18.05
C VAL A 39 13.30 -6.70 19.37
N LEU A 40 14.63 -6.73 19.33
CA LEU A 40 15.48 -6.30 20.45
C LEU A 40 15.67 -4.78 20.37
N ASP A 41 15.06 -4.06 21.28
CA ASP A 41 15.33 -2.64 21.48
C ASP A 41 16.42 -2.47 22.54
N ASN A 42 17.64 -2.12 22.12
CA ASN A 42 18.81 -1.78 22.95
C ASN A 42 19.04 -2.67 24.19
N GLY A 43 18.70 -3.94 24.13
CA GLY A 43 18.99 -4.93 25.17
C GLY A 43 18.15 -4.83 26.45
N LYS A 44 17.09 -4.02 26.50
CA LYS A 44 16.31 -3.78 27.72
C LYS A 44 14.86 -4.25 27.74
N SER A 45 14.25 -4.59 26.61
CA SER A 45 12.92 -5.21 26.60
C SER A 45 12.69 -6.06 25.35
N LEU A 46 12.21 -7.29 25.57
CA LEU A 46 11.68 -8.14 24.53
C LEU A 46 10.26 -7.64 24.20
N MET A 47 10.13 -6.82 23.21
CA MET A 47 8.82 -6.45 22.71
C MET A 47 8.34 -7.55 21.76
N LEU A 48 7.30 -8.28 22.14
CA LEU A 48 6.62 -9.24 21.28
C LEU A 48 5.91 -8.42 20.20
N ALA A 49 6.56 -8.22 19.07
CA ALA A 49 5.85 -7.75 17.89
C ALA A 49 4.94 -8.91 17.45
N LEU A 50 3.64 -8.76 17.65
CA LEU A 50 2.66 -9.62 17.02
C LEU A 50 2.89 -9.52 15.51
N SER A 51 3.46 -10.57 14.91
CA SER A 51 3.43 -10.71 13.46
C SER A 51 1.99 -10.94 13.09
N GLN A 52 1.30 -9.86 12.77
CA GLN A 52 0.04 -9.99 12.05
C GLN A 52 0.33 -10.73 10.75
N ASP A 53 -0.49 -11.70 10.45
CA ASP A 53 -0.43 -12.44 9.19
C ASP A 53 -0.24 -11.44 8.03
N LEU A 54 0.88 -11.55 7.32
CA LEU A 54 1.24 -10.64 6.22
C LEU A 54 0.10 -10.50 5.21
N SER A 55 -0.71 -11.55 5.05
CA SER A 55 -1.89 -11.55 4.17
C SER A 55 -2.99 -10.60 4.64
N GLN A 56 -3.16 -10.43 5.96
CA GLN A 56 -4.20 -9.55 6.53
C GLN A 56 -3.83 -8.07 6.42
N ASN A 57 -2.54 -7.75 6.39
CA ASN A 57 -2.05 -6.37 6.29
C ASN A 57 -1.96 -5.86 4.85
N ARG A 58 -1.86 -6.75 3.85
CA ARG A 58 -1.73 -6.36 2.43
C ARG A 58 -2.81 -5.40 1.95
N PRO A 59 -4.10 -5.55 2.29
CA PRO A 59 -5.13 -4.57 1.90
C PRO A 59 -4.91 -3.17 2.49
N ALA A 60 -4.42 -3.07 3.72
CA ALA A 60 -4.11 -1.78 4.35
C ALA A 60 -2.88 -1.13 3.71
N GLU A 61 -1.83 -1.91 3.48
CA GLU A 61 -0.60 -1.48 2.79
C GLU A 61 -0.88 -1.00 1.37
N ALA A 62 -1.74 -1.70 0.62
CA ALA A 62 -2.15 -1.31 -0.72
C ALA A 62 -2.87 0.04 -0.74
N ARG A 63 -3.84 0.24 0.17
CA ARG A 63 -4.54 1.53 0.28
C ARG A 63 -3.60 2.66 0.66
N GLU A 64 -2.67 2.42 1.58
CA GLU A 64 -1.67 3.42 1.99
C GLU A 64 -0.70 3.74 0.85
N HIS A 65 -0.27 2.74 0.09
CA HIS A 65 0.58 2.94 -1.09
C HIS A 65 -0.08 3.86 -2.12
N VAL A 66 -1.35 3.59 -2.44
CA VAL A 66 -2.12 4.40 -3.37
C VAL A 66 -2.34 5.81 -2.82
N ARG A 67 -2.69 5.97 -1.53
CA ARG A 67 -2.84 7.27 -0.89
C ARG A 67 -1.56 8.08 -0.98
N ARG A 68 -0.45 7.52 -0.54
CA ARG A 68 0.87 8.16 -0.55
C ARG A 68 1.29 8.62 -1.96
N PHE A 69 1.07 7.77 -2.96
CA PHE A 69 1.31 8.14 -4.35
C PHE A 69 0.50 9.38 -4.76
N HIS A 70 -0.81 9.39 -4.50
CA HIS A 70 -1.67 10.50 -4.88
C HIS A 70 -1.30 11.80 -4.17
N GLU A 71 -1.02 11.74 -2.87
CA GLU A 71 -0.59 12.89 -2.09
C GLU A 71 0.71 13.48 -2.64
N MET A 72 1.71 12.65 -2.97
CA MET A 72 2.97 13.13 -3.55
C MET A 72 2.80 13.67 -4.98
N PHE A 73 1.98 13.03 -5.82
CA PHE A 73 1.85 13.41 -7.22
C PHE A 73 0.99 14.65 -7.43
N PHE A 74 -0.04 14.85 -6.61
CA PHE A 74 -1.02 15.93 -6.79
C PHE A 74 -0.96 17.04 -5.74
N THR A 75 -0.14 16.94 -4.69
CA THR A 75 0.11 18.06 -3.79
C THR A 75 1.32 18.85 -4.30
N LEU A 76 1.05 20.09 -4.73
CA LEU A 76 2.02 20.94 -5.40
C LEU A 76 2.11 22.29 -4.67
N SER A 77 3.30 22.67 -4.26
CA SER A 77 3.64 24.01 -3.79
C SER A 77 4.21 24.85 -4.94
N PRO A 78 4.18 26.21 -4.85
CA PRO A 78 4.71 27.07 -5.90
C PRO A 78 6.25 27.14 -5.91
N GLU A 79 6.91 26.05 -5.57
CA GLU A 79 8.37 25.92 -5.52
C GLU A 79 8.82 24.78 -6.41
N LYS A 80 9.70 25.09 -7.37
CA LYS A 80 10.16 24.12 -8.38
C LYS A 80 10.83 22.89 -7.75
N SER A 81 11.70 23.10 -6.78
CA SER A 81 12.43 22.02 -6.09
C SER A 81 11.49 21.06 -5.36
N ALA A 82 10.46 21.60 -4.71
CA ALA A 82 9.46 20.80 -4.00
C ALA A 82 8.58 19.99 -4.97
N ILE A 83 8.16 20.58 -6.09
CA ILE A 83 7.42 19.88 -7.15
C ILE A 83 8.26 18.73 -7.70
N GLU A 84 9.51 18.99 -8.12
CA GLU A 84 10.40 17.98 -8.68
C GLU A 84 10.68 16.85 -7.70
N HIS A 85 10.91 17.16 -6.42
CA HIS A 85 11.13 16.18 -5.37
C HIS A 85 9.92 15.27 -5.18
N ASN A 86 8.73 15.84 -5.02
CA ASN A 86 7.52 15.08 -4.78
C ASN A 86 7.12 14.22 -5.98
N VAL A 87 7.17 14.79 -7.19
CA VAL A 87 6.85 14.03 -8.41
C VAL A 87 7.85 12.90 -8.63
N LYS A 88 9.16 13.15 -8.46
CA LYS A 88 10.17 12.10 -8.58
C LYS A 88 9.90 10.92 -7.63
N ARG A 89 9.55 11.20 -6.38
CA ARG A 89 9.19 10.15 -5.41
C ARG A 89 7.92 9.41 -5.78
N ALA A 90 6.90 10.12 -6.30
CA ALA A 90 5.68 9.48 -6.78
C ALA A 90 5.95 8.54 -7.97
N LEU A 91 6.82 8.94 -8.90
CA LEU A 91 7.20 8.13 -10.06
C LEU A 91 7.92 6.83 -9.68
N LEU A 92 8.61 6.77 -8.53
CA LEU A 92 9.21 5.53 -8.03
C LEU A 92 8.18 4.48 -7.59
N LEU A 93 6.93 4.89 -7.34
CA LEU A 93 5.84 4.03 -6.92
C LEU A 93 4.98 3.53 -8.09
N ALA A 94 5.26 3.95 -9.32
CA ALA A 94 4.40 3.75 -10.47
C ALA A 94 5.16 3.37 -11.74
N ASP A 95 4.40 2.93 -12.73
CA ASP A 95 4.89 2.59 -14.05
C ASP A 95 4.92 3.79 -15.02
N LYS A 96 5.18 3.49 -16.30
CA LYS A 96 5.22 4.48 -17.39
C LYS A 96 3.91 5.25 -17.58
N SER A 97 2.76 4.74 -17.16
CA SER A 97 1.48 5.43 -17.33
C SER A 97 1.44 6.75 -16.57
N VAL A 98 2.00 6.78 -15.36
CA VAL A 98 2.12 8.02 -14.56
C VAL A 98 3.15 8.98 -15.17
N TYR A 99 4.24 8.45 -15.69
CA TYR A 99 5.24 9.28 -16.37
C TYR A 99 4.65 10.02 -17.58
N HIS A 100 3.74 9.41 -18.32
CA HIS A 100 3.02 10.08 -19.42
C HIS A 100 2.20 11.29 -18.91
N TYR A 101 1.46 11.13 -17.80
CA TYR A 101 0.76 12.27 -17.19
C TYR A 101 1.69 13.38 -16.74
N TYR A 102 2.84 13.01 -16.15
CA TYR A 102 3.86 13.99 -15.76
C TYR A 102 4.38 14.76 -16.98
N SER A 103 4.77 14.08 -18.06
CA SER A 103 5.24 14.69 -19.28
C SER A 103 4.19 15.61 -19.90
N ASP A 104 2.95 15.16 -20.01
CA ASP A 104 1.84 15.96 -20.52
C ASP A 104 1.61 17.23 -19.69
N PHE A 105 1.68 17.14 -18.38
CA PHE A 105 1.54 18.31 -17.50
C PHE A 105 2.71 19.27 -17.67
N ALA A 106 3.93 18.76 -17.80
CA ALA A 106 5.12 19.56 -18.01
C ALA A 106 5.07 20.29 -19.37
N GLU A 107 4.75 19.57 -20.46
CA GLU A 107 4.65 20.12 -21.82
C GLU A 107 3.55 21.18 -21.95
N LYS A 108 2.40 20.96 -21.28
CA LYS A 108 1.30 21.94 -21.20
C LYS A 108 1.59 23.11 -20.27
N GLY A 109 2.79 23.19 -19.68
CA GLY A 109 3.23 24.25 -18.78
C GLY A 109 2.46 24.32 -17.47
N TYR A 110 1.88 23.20 -17.02
CA TYR A 110 1.06 23.15 -15.81
C TYR A 110 1.85 23.55 -14.57
N TYR A 111 3.04 22.99 -14.39
CA TYR A 111 3.90 23.30 -13.24
C TYR A 111 4.38 24.76 -13.26
N ASN A 112 4.70 25.30 -14.44
CA ASN A 112 5.09 26.70 -14.58
C ASN A 112 3.95 27.65 -14.18
N ARG A 113 2.68 27.31 -14.48
CA ARG A 113 1.52 28.10 -14.05
C ARG A 113 1.33 28.04 -12.54
N ILE A 114 1.60 26.89 -11.89
CA ILE A 114 1.56 26.74 -10.43
C ILE A 114 2.58 27.71 -9.79
N ILE A 115 3.82 27.71 -10.28
CA ILE A 115 4.91 28.54 -9.75
C ILE A 115 4.62 30.02 -10.00
N ALA A 116 4.37 30.41 -11.26
CA ALA A 116 4.13 31.80 -11.64
C ALA A 116 2.88 32.41 -10.98
N GLY A 117 1.85 31.60 -10.78
CA GLY A 117 0.61 32.03 -10.13
C GLY A 117 0.65 31.98 -8.60
N ASN A 118 1.78 31.58 -8.00
CA ASN A 118 1.92 31.34 -6.55
C ASN A 118 0.76 30.49 -6.01
N ILE A 119 0.47 29.37 -6.70
CA ILE A 119 -0.68 28.51 -6.41
C ILE A 119 -0.24 27.38 -5.51
N ASN A 120 -0.95 27.18 -4.38
CA ASN A 120 -0.83 25.96 -3.60
C ASN A 120 -1.97 24.98 -3.97
N GLN A 121 -1.60 23.78 -4.36
CA GLN A 121 -2.54 22.70 -4.61
C GLN A 121 -2.34 21.62 -3.54
N VAL A 122 -3.40 21.34 -2.80
CA VAL A 122 -3.40 20.32 -1.74
C VAL A 122 -4.38 19.23 -2.14
N LEU A 123 -3.93 17.98 -2.10
CA LEU A 123 -4.81 16.85 -2.28
C LEU A 123 -5.17 16.24 -0.92
N LYS A 124 -6.45 15.97 -0.74
CA LYS A 124 -6.97 15.13 0.34
C LYS A 124 -7.56 13.88 -0.28
N VAL A 125 -7.00 12.71 0.02
CA VAL A 125 -7.59 11.44 -0.37
C VAL A 125 -8.73 11.12 0.59
N ASP A 126 -9.94 11.03 0.07
CA ASP A 126 -11.15 10.77 0.84
C ASP A 126 -11.37 9.26 1.04
N SER A 127 -11.16 8.46 -0.02
CA SER A 127 -11.20 7.00 0.08
C SER A 127 -10.38 6.31 -1.02
N VAL A 128 -9.88 5.11 -0.69
CA VAL A 128 -9.25 4.19 -1.64
C VAL A 128 -9.96 2.86 -1.54
N VAL A 129 -10.64 2.48 -2.62
CA VAL A 129 -11.35 1.20 -2.73
C VAL A 129 -10.47 0.26 -3.55
N CYS A 130 -10.02 -0.84 -2.92
CA CYS A 130 -9.21 -1.86 -3.59
C CYS A 130 -9.99 -3.16 -3.71
N ASP A 131 -9.96 -3.75 -4.90
CA ASP A 131 -10.49 -5.09 -5.17
C ASP A 131 -9.33 -6.09 -5.22
N PHE A 132 -9.37 -7.07 -4.30
CA PHE A 132 -8.37 -8.13 -4.15
C PHE A 132 -8.82 -9.49 -4.69
N ASN A 133 -10.01 -9.59 -5.31
CA ASN A 133 -10.53 -10.86 -5.84
C ASN A 133 -9.78 -11.36 -7.07
N GLY A 134 -9.04 -10.49 -7.76
CA GLY A 134 -8.23 -10.83 -8.92
C GLY A 134 -6.87 -10.15 -8.88
N TYR A 135 -5.89 -10.74 -9.59
CA TYR A 135 -4.57 -10.15 -9.76
C TYR A 135 -4.33 -9.80 -11.25
N PRO A 136 -3.80 -8.61 -11.59
CA PRO A 136 -3.44 -7.49 -10.71
C PRO A 136 -4.62 -6.89 -9.95
N TYR A 137 -4.38 -6.44 -8.71
CA TYR A 137 -5.43 -5.82 -7.89
C TYR A 137 -5.88 -4.50 -8.52
N ARG A 138 -7.16 -4.18 -8.40
CA ARG A 138 -7.69 -2.92 -8.92
C ARG A 138 -7.90 -1.94 -7.77
N ALA A 139 -7.55 -0.67 -8.00
CA ALA A 139 -7.81 0.39 -7.04
C ALA A 139 -8.53 1.55 -7.71
N VAL A 140 -9.54 2.09 -7.02
CA VAL A 140 -10.23 3.33 -7.37
C VAL A 140 -10.03 4.30 -6.21
N THR A 141 -9.57 5.51 -6.51
CA THR A 141 -9.31 6.55 -5.52
C THR A 141 -10.27 7.71 -5.74
N TYR A 142 -10.89 8.14 -4.65
CA TYR A 142 -11.70 9.34 -4.58
C TYR A 142 -10.96 10.37 -3.73
N ALA A 143 -10.77 11.56 -4.26
CA ALA A 143 -10.02 12.61 -3.61
C ALA A 143 -10.58 14.00 -3.93
N THR A 144 -10.30 14.95 -3.05
CA THR A 144 -10.62 16.35 -3.21
C THR A 144 -9.34 17.17 -3.31
N GLN A 145 -9.20 17.91 -4.41
CA GLN A 145 -8.12 18.88 -4.60
C GLN A 145 -8.57 20.27 -4.17
N LYS A 146 -7.76 20.95 -3.37
CA LYS A 146 -7.92 22.38 -3.08
C LYS A 146 -6.85 23.18 -3.79
N ILE A 147 -7.27 24.00 -4.75
CA ILE A 147 -6.41 24.88 -5.53
C ILE A 147 -6.52 26.27 -4.92
N ILE A 148 -5.50 26.65 -4.14
CA ILE A 148 -5.47 27.88 -3.35
C ILE A 148 -4.69 28.94 -4.13
N ARG A 149 -5.39 29.98 -4.55
CA ARG A 149 -4.84 31.16 -5.23
C ARG A 149 -4.94 32.36 -4.30
N GLN A 150 -4.28 33.42 -4.65
CA GLN A 150 -4.35 34.68 -3.88
C GLN A 150 -5.77 35.22 -3.79
N SER A 151 -6.57 35.11 -4.85
CA SER A 151 -7.92 35.69 -4.94
C SER A 151 -9.07 34.72 -4.64
N ASN A 152 -8.82 33.40 -4.72
CA ASN A 152 -9.87 32.41 -4.56
C ASN A 152 -9.32 31.03 -4.19
N VAL A 153 -10.21 30.17 -3.70
CA VAL A 153 -9.95 28.74 -3.47
C VAL A 153 -10.95 27.95 -4.31
N THR A 154 -10.44 27.09 -5.17
CA THR A 154 -11.27 26.15 -5.96
C THR A 154 -11.14 24.77 -5.36
N GLU A 155 -12.27 24.13 -5.04
CA GLU A 155 -12.34 22.71 -4.73
C GLU A 155 -12.71 21.93 -5.97
N ARG A 156 -12.02 20.81 -6.18
CA ARG A 156 -12.15 19.98 -7.37
C ARG A 156 -12.21 18.51 -6.96
N SER A 157 -13.13 17.75 -7.57
CA SER A 157 -13.13 16.30 -7.43
C SER A 157 -12.02 15.68 -8.29
N LEU A 158 -11.39 14.64 -7.77
CA LEU A 158 -10.44 13.82 -8.50
C LEU A 158 -10.81 12.34 -8.27
N VAL A 159 -11.17 11.64 -9.35
CA VAL A 159 -11.38 10.20 -9.32
C VAL A 159 -10.37 9.55 -10.26
N THR A 160 -9.63 8.58 -9.75
CA THR A 160 -8.63 7.85 -10.52
C THR A 160 -8.81 6.36 -10.39
N THR A 161 -8.27 5.62 -11.33
CA THR A 161 -8.16 4.16 -11.26
C THR A 161 -6.76 3.71 -11.62
N CYS A 162 -6.34 2.59 -11.05
CA CYS A 162 -5.09 1.93 -11.37
C CYS A 162 -5.14 0.45 -11.05
N ARG A 163 -4.13 -0.28 -11.51
CA ARG A 163 -3.82 -1.63 -11.07
C ARG A 163 -2.65 -1.61 -10.12
N LEU A 164 -2.62 -2.55 -9.18
CA LEU A 164 -1.53 -2.73 -8.23
C LEU A 164 -0.87 -4.09 -8.48
N LEU A 165 0.41 -4.05 -8.76
CA LEU A 165 1.27 -5.22 -8.86
C LEU A 165 2.11 -5.34 -7.61
N ASN A 166 2.38 -6.58 -7.19
CA ASN A 166 3.36 -6.83 -6.14
C ASN A 166 4.77 -6.51 -6.66
N SER A 167 5.54 -5.81 -5.84
CA SER A 167 6.91 -5.43 -6.11
C SER A 167 7.80 -5.72 -4.90
N SER A 168 9.10 -5.71 -5.07
CA SER A 168 10.04 -5.80 -3.95
C SER A 168 9.92 -4.57 -3.06
N ARG A 169 10.01 -4.80 -1.75
CA ARG A 169 10.08 -3.70 -0.76
C ARG A 169 11.46 -3.07 -0.79
N SER A 170 11.50 -1.76 -0.67
CA SER A 170 12.71 -0.96 -0.54
C SER A 170 12.41 0.28 0.31
N ASP A 171 13.46 1.06 0.65
CA ASP A 171 13.30 2.31 1.39
C ASP A 171 12.39 3.31 0.66
N ASP A 172 12.45 3.33 -0.68
CA ASP A 172 11.59 4.18 -1.50
C ASP A 172 10.18 3.59 -1.68
N ASN A 173 10.04 2.27 -1.59
CA ASN A 173 8.78 1.54 -1.77
C ASN A 173 8.52 0.54 -0.63
N PRO A 174 8.24 1.00 0.59
CA PRO A 174 8.11 0.14 1.77
C PRO A 174 6.91 -0.82 1.71
N ASN A 175 5.85 -0.44 1.00
CA ASN A 175 4.64 -1.27 0.87
C ASN A 175 4.78 -2.39 -0.18
N GLY A 176 5.79 -2.30 -1.08
CA GLY A 176 6.07 -3.32 -2.08
C GLY A 176 4.93 -3.50 -3.08
N PHE A 177 4.40 -2.39 -3.61
CA PHE A 177 3.47 -2.36 -4.74
C PHE A 177 3.99 -1.45 -5.85
N THR A 178 3.54 -1.68 -7.08
CA THR A 178 3.72 -0.77 -8.21
C THR A 178 2.36 -0.42 -8.78
N ILE A 179 2.10 0.87 -8.96
CA ILE A 179 0.90 1.38 -9.63
C ILE A 179 1.11 1.24 -11.13
N GLU A 180 0.20 0.53 -11.81
CA GLU A 180 0.22 0.31 -13.25
C GLU A 180 -1.09 0.77 -13.89
N GLY A 181 -0.99 1.27 -15.13
CA GLY A 181 -2.14 1.67 -15.92
C GLY A 181 -2.98 2.77 -15.25
N PHE A 182 -2.30 3.72 -14.61
CA PHE A 182 -2.94 4.85 -13.95
C PHE A 182 -3.77 5.67 -14.93
N THR A 183 -5.01 6.00 -14.55
CA THR A 183 -5.93 6.80 -15.36
C THR A 183 -6.76 7.73 -14.48
N ILE A 184 -6.89 8.98 -14.90
CA ILE A 184 -7.80 9.95 -14.29
C ILE A 184 -9.17 9.78 -14.95
N ILE A 185 -10.18 9.39 -14.16
CA ILE A 185 -11.56 9.21 -14.61
C ILE A 185 -12.31 10.54 -14.56
N GLU A 186 -12.14 11.28 -13.47
CA GLU A 186 -12.81 12.57 -13.26
C GLU A 186 -11.85 13.57 -12.63
N ASN A 187 -11.90 14.81 -13.12
CA ASN A 187 -11.22 15.95 -12.54
C ASN A 187 -12.07 17.20 -12.80
N LYS A 188 -13.04 17.47 -11.90
CA LYS A 188 -14.11 18.46 -12.12
C LYS A 188 -14.14 19.46 -10.97
N ASP A 189 -14.25 20.75 -11.31
CA ASP A 189 -14.46 21.81 -10.32
C ASP A 189 -15.82 21.64 -9.64
N LEU A 190 -15.83 21.61 -8.32
CA LEU A 190 -17.02 21.50 -7.48
C LEU A 190 -17.53 22.88 -7.09
N GLN A 191 -16.66 23.72 -6.53
CA GLN A 191 -16.97 25.07 -6.12
C GLN A 191 -15.75 25.98 -6.13
N THR A 192 -15.98 27.27 -6.27
CA THR A 192 -14.93 28.30 -6.14
C THR A 192 -15.42 29.38 -5.18
N ILE A 193 -14.65 29.59 -4.11
CA ILE A 193 -14.94 30.57 -3.06
C ILE A 193 -13.94 31.72 -3.21
N LYS A 194 -14.43 32.95 -3.28
CA LYS A 194 -13.59 34.14 -3.23
C LYS A 194 -13.00 34.32 -1.82
N ARG A 195 -11.77 34.75 -1.76
CA ARG A 195 -11.04 34.97 -0.51
C ARG A 195 -11.11 36.40 -0.07
#